data_6f9422141f3d76e31294f3e7f326b6d4
#
_entry.id   6f9422141f3d76e31294f3e7f326b6d4
#
_cell.length_a   1.000
_cell.length_b   1.000
_cell.length_c   1.000
_cell.angle_alpha   90.00
_cell.angle_beta   90.00
_cell.angle_gamma   90.00
#
_symmetry.space_group_name_H-M   'P 1'
#
loop_
_entity.id
_entity.type
_entity.pdbx_description
1 polymer ?
#
loop_
_entity_poly.entity_id
_entity_poly.type
_entity_poly.pdbx_seq_one_letter_code
_entity_poly.pdbx_strand_id
1 'polypeptide(L)'
;VIPAGEKQVSLQRQIGELLNELKDIFQGIYLIRDLSAKTSDTIVSYGERLSSIIVTELIDGAKWFDSRTFIKTERKHSKHTLDTDLTNKLVKEAFQSIPKVSLVPGFISSDKTTGDVTNLGRGGSDYTAAIIAAALDAASLEIWTDVDGFMTADPRVISTAYTITELSYVEATELCNFGAKVVYPPTIYPVCHKNIPIIIKNTFNPDGVGTVIKQEVSNPQSKAI
;
A
#
# COMPACT_ATOMS: atom_id res chain seq x y z
N VAL A 1 -2.60 -23.38 0.82
CA VAL A 1 -2.24 -24.14 -0.36
C VAL A 1 -3.49 -24.30 -1.20
N ILE A 2 -3.41 -23.92 -2.48
CA ILE A 2 -4.56 -23.98 -3.41
C ILE A 2 -4.80 -25.45 -3.78
N PRO A 3 -6.05 -25.96 -3.59
CA PRO A 3 -6.36 -27.34 -3.95
C PRO A 3 -6.10 -27.64 -5.42
N ALA A 4 -5.73 -28.89 -5.73
CA ALA A 4 -5.54 -29.35 -7.11
C ALA A 4 -6.86 -29.23 -7.89
N GLY A 5 -6.82 -28.59 -9.06
CA GLY A 5 -7.99 -28.36 -9.91
C GLY A 5 -7.75 -27.32 -10.98
N GLU A 6 -8.78 -26.98 -11.74
CA GLU A 6 -8.70 -26.01 -12.84
C GLU A 6 -8.18 -24.63 -12.40
N LYS A 7 -8.56 -24.16 -11.21
CA LYS A 7 -8.06 -22.91 -10.64
C LYS A 7 -6.54 -22.93 -10.45
N GLN A 8 -6.00 -24.04 -9.90
CA GLN A 8 -4.56 -24.19 -9.69
C GLN A 8 -3.81 -24.15 -11.02
N VAL A 9 -4.31 -24.87 -12.04
CA VAL A 9 -3.70 -24.91 -13.37
C VAL A 9 -3.72 -23.53 -14.03
N SER A 10 -4.84 -22.81 -13.94
CA SER A 10 -4.96 -21.45 -14.46
C SER A 10 -3.98 -20.49 -13.79
N LEU A 11 -3.88 -20.55 -12.46
CA LEU A 11 -2.95 -19.72 -11.70
C LEU A 11 -1.49 -20.04 -12.03
N GLN A 12 -1.13 -21.34 -12.13
CA GLN A 12 0.21 -21.74 -12.51
C GLN A 12 0.59 -21.22 -13.90
N ARG A 13 -0.34 -21.25 -14.86
CA ARG A 13 -0.11 -20.68 -16.19
C ARG A 13 0.12 -19.17 -16.10
N GLN A 14 -0.74 -18.43 -15.40
CA GLN A 14 -0.61 -16.97 -15.25
C GLN A 14 0.71 -16.57 -14.58
N ILE A 15 1.09 -17.28 -13.51
CA ILE A 15 2.38 -17.08 -12.84
C ILE A 15 3.53 -17.38 -13.79
N GLY A 16 3.45 -18.50 -14.54
CA GLY A 16 4.46 -18.89 -15.52
C GLY A 16 4.66 -17.84 -16.61
N GLU A 17 3.58 -17.26 -17.13
CA GLU A 17 3.62 -16.16 -18.10
C GLU A 17 4.36 -14.93 -17.53
N LEU A 18 4.01 -14.49 -16.31
CA LEU A 18 4.67 -13.36 -15.65
C LEU A 18 6.16 -13.63 -15.36
N LEU A 19 6.51 -14.85 -14.96
CA LEU A 19 7.91 -15.22 -14.73
C LEU A 19 8.72 -15.27 -16.04
N ASN A 20 8.10 -15.70 -17.14
CA ASN A 20 8.74 -15.68 -18.45
C ASN A 20 8.97 -14.24 -18.94
N GLU A 21 7.97 -13.34 -18.81
CA GLU A 21 8.15 -11.91 -19.09
C GLU A 21 9.32 -11.31 -18.28
N LEU A 22 9.38 -11.61 -16.98
CA LEU A 22 10.45 -11.14 -16.11
C LEU A 22 11.82 -11.69 -16.53
N LYS A 23 11.88 -12.96 -16.92
CA LYS A 23 13.09 -13.58 -17.46
C LYS A 23 13.57 -12.88 -18.73
N ASP A 24 12.66 -12.54 -19.64
CA ASP A 24 13.00 -11.84 -20.88
C ASP A 24 13.54 -10.43 -20.61
N ILE A 25 12.99 -9.73 -19.61
CA ILE A 25 13.51 -8.44 -19.15
C ILE A 25 14.95 -8.60 -18.63
N PHE A 26 15.20 -9.59 -17.76
CA PHE A 26 16.56 -9.85 -17.26
C PHE A 26 17.54 -10.22 -18.39
N GLN A 27 17.09 -11.00 -19.37
CA GLN A 27 17.90 -11.31 -20.55
C GLN A 27 18.27 -10.03 -21.34
N GLY A 28 17.30 -9.14 -21.52
CA GLY A 28 17.54 -7.84 -22.17
C GLY A 28 18.57 -6.99 -21.41
N ILE A 29 18.44 -6.87 -20.09
CA ILE A 29 19.40 -6.15 -19.24
C ILE A 29 20.78 -6.79 -19.31
N TYR A 30 20.87 -8.12 -19.28
CA TYR A 30 22.14 -8.84 -19.39
C TYR A 30 22.86 -8.52 -20.71
N LEU A 31 22.12 -8.46 -21.82
CA LEU A 31 22.67 -8.17 -23.14
C LEU A 31 23.09 -6.71 -23.31
N ILE A 32 22.25 -5.78 -22.84
CA ILE A 32 22.48 -4.32 -23.00
C ILE A 32 23.48 -3.82 -21.95
N ARG A 33 23.61 -4.51 -20.80
CA ARG A 33 24.44 -4.09 -19.66
C ARG A 33 24.03 -2.74 -19.07
N ASP A 34 22.72 -2.40 -19.17
CA ASP A 34 22.16 -1.16 -18.64
C ASP A 34 20.82 -1.42 -17.93
N LEU A 35 20.62 -0.76 -16.79
CA LEU A 35 19.41 -0.82 -15.99
C LEU A 35 18.86 0.60 -15.80
N SER A 36 17.92 0.98 -16.63
CA SER A 36 17.24 2.27 -16.48
C SER A 36 16.30 2.26 -15.26
N ALA A 37 15.98 3.45 -14.72
CA ALA A 37 15.01 3.60 -13.64
C ALA A 37 13.65 2.98 -14.02
N LYS A 38 13.18 3.21 -15.25
CA LYS A 38 11.95 2.62 -15.79
C LYS A 38 11.98 1.08 -15.76
N THR A 39 13.10 0.48 -16.18
CA THR A 39 13.26 -0.97 -16.16
C THR A 39 13.28 -1.50 -14.72
N SER A 40 13.95 -0.80 -13.82
CA SER A 40 13.94 -1.11 -12.38
C SER A 40 12.53 -1.10 -11.80
N ASP A 41 11.73 -0.04 -12.05
CA ASP A 41 10.36 0.07 -11.61
C ASP A 41 9.49 -1.07 -12.15
N THR A 42 9.70 -1.44 -13.41
CA THR A 42 9.02 -2.58 -14.04
C THR A 42 9.35 -3.88 -13.30
N ILE A 43 10.62 -4.16 -13.04
CA ILE A 43 11.06 -5.39 -12.35
C ILE A 43 10.45 -5.51 -10.97
N VAL A 44 10.55 -4.46 -10.15
CA VAL A 44 10.04 -4.52 -8.77
C VAL A 44 8.52 -4.69 -8.73
N SER A 45 7.81 -4.25 -9.78
CA SER A 45 6.36 -4.43 -9.87
C SER A 45 5.91 -5.90 -9.93
N TYR A 46 6.77 -6.81 -10.38
CA TYR A 46 6.41 -8.24 -10.47
C TYR A 46 6.19 -8.88 -9.10
N GLY A 47 6.93 -8.46 -8.08
CA GLY A 47 6.71 -8.93 -6.71
C GLY A 47 5.28 -8.68 -6.23
N GLU A 48 4.82 -7.44 -6.37
CA GLU A 48 3.48 -7.03 -5.95
C GLU A 48 2.38 -7.69 -6.82
N ARG A 49 2.60 -7.81 -8.12
CA ARG A 49 1.68 -8.48 -9.04
C ARG A 49 1.53 -9.97 -8.70
N LEU A 50 2.64 -10.67 -8.57
CA LEU A 50 2.65 -12.11 -8.27
C LEU A 50 2.02 -12.41 -6.91
N SER A 51 2.42 -11.70 -5.86
CA SER A 51 1.90 -11.91 -4.51
C SER A 51 0.39 -11.64 -4.44
N SER A 52 -0.07 -10.53 -4.99
CA SER A 52 -1.49 -10.18 -4.96
C SER A 52 -2.38 -11.12 -5.76
N ILE A 53 -1.91 -11.61 -6.91
CA ILE A 53 -2.61 -12.63 -7.71
C ILE A 53 -2.75 -13.94 -6.92
N ILE A 54 -1.66 -14.41 -6.29
CA ILE A 54 -1.68 -15.63 -5.48
C ILE A 54 -2.63 -15.49 -4.30
N VAL A 55 -2.57 -14.38 -3.57
CA VAL A 55 -3.44 -14.13 -2.42
C VAL A 55 -4.90 -14.04 -2.84
N THR A 56 -5.20 -13.46 -4.00
CA THR A 56 -6.57 -13.40 -4.52
C THR A 56 -7.19 -14.80 -4.68
N GLU A 57 -6.43 -15.76 -5.18
CA GLU A 57 -6.91 -17.12 -5.37
C GLU A 57 -7.09 -17.93 -4.07
N LEU A 58 -6.48 -17.45 -2.97
CA LEU A 58 -6.64 -18.05 -1.64
C LEU A 58 -7.91 -17.58 -0.90
N ILE A 59 -8.53 -16.49 -1.36
CA ILE A 59 -9.70 -15.89 -0.69
C ILE A 59 -10.95 -16.10 -1.54
N ASP A 60 -11.92 -16.80 -0.99
CA ASP A 60 -13.18 -17.08 -1.68
C ASP A 60 -13.95 -15.78 -2.01
N GLY A 61 -14.30 -15.65 -3.29
CA GLY A 61 -15.05 -14.49 -3.79
C GLY A 61 -14.22 -13.21 -3.92
N ALA A 62 -12.90 -13.28 -3.71
CA ALA A 62 -12.03 -12.15 -3.95
C ALA A 62 -11.88 -11.87 -5.46
N LYS A 63 -11.69 -10.60 -5.79
CA LYS A 63 -11.37 -10.16 -7.16
C LYS A 63 -10.10 -9.34 -7.15
N TRP A 64 -9.21 -9.64 -8.08
CA TRP A 64 -7.98 -8.90 -8.29
C TRP A 64 -8.21 -7.68 -9.19
N PHE A 65 -7.60 -6.55 -8.82
CA PHE A 65 -7.63 -5.29 -9.57
C PHE A 65 -6.20 -4.80 -9.77
N ASP A 66 -5.80 -4.59 -11.00
CA ASP A 66 -4.47 -4.06 -11.31
C ASP A 66 -4.39 -2.55 -10.98
N SER A 67 -3.67 -2.19 -9.93
CA SER A 67 -3.54 -0.79 -9.52
C SER A 67 -2.96 0.12 -10.60
N ARG A 68 -2.13 -0.39 -11.52
CA ARG A 68 -1.56 0.36 -12.63
C ARG A 68 -2.64 0.89 -13.60
N THR A 69 -3.82 0.30 -13.60
CA THR A 69 -4.92 0.77 -14.45
C THR A 69 -5.56 2.05 -13.93
N PHE A 70 -5.52 2.31 -12.62
CA PHE A 70 -6.21 3.43 -11.99
C PHE A 70 -5.31 4.31 -11.09
N ILE A 71 -4.18 3.84 -10.58
CA ILE A 71 -3.21 4.70 -9.88
C ILE A 71 -2.28 5.31 -10.93
N LYS A 72 -2.45 6.62 -11.17
CA LYS A 72 -1.74 7.33 -12.23
C LYS A 72 -0.75 8.32 -11.67
N THR A 73 0.44 8.31 -12.27
CA THR A 73 1.49 9.28 -11.96
C THR A 73 1.77 10.17 -13.15
N GLU A 74 2.34 11.31 -12.88
CA GLU A 74 2.90 12.23 -13.88
C GLU A 74 4.35 12.56 -13.54
N ARG A 75 5.16 12.80 -14.54
CA ARG A 75 6.57 13.18 -14.35
C ARG A 75 6.67 14.68 -14.09
N LYS A 76 7.09 15.05 -12.87
CA LYS A 76 7.41 16.44 -12.49
C LYS A 76 8.87 16.52 -12.02
N HIS A 77 9.68 17.36 -12.64
CA HIS A 77 11.07 17.59 -12.23
C HIS A 77 11.88 16.30 -11.99
N SER A 78 11.80 15.35 -12.92
CA SER A 78 12.50 14.04 -12.86
C SER A 78 11.96 13.05 -11.81
N LYS A 79 10.89 13.35 -11.11
CA LYS A 79 10.20 12.43 -10.19
C LYS A 79 8.80 12.13 -10.69
N HIS A 80 8.33 10.92 -10.40
CA HIS A 80 6.92 10.57 -10.59
C HIS A 80 6.13 11.00 -9.36
N THR A 81 5.07 11.78 -9.59
CA THR A 81 4.13 12.23 -8.55
C THR A 81 2.74 11.75 -8.90
N LEU A 82 1.91 11.49 -7.88
CA LEU A 82 0.53 11.06 -8.07
C LEU A 82 -0.27 12.15 -8.82
N ASP A 83 -0.98 11.76 -9.87
CA ASP A 83 -2.08 12.56 -10.43
C ASP A 83 -3.35 12.24 -9.65
N THR A 84 -3.64 13.06 -8.65
CA THR A 84 -4.73 12.81 -7.70
C THR A 84 -6.10 12.83 -8.38
N ASP A 85 -6.34 13.79 -9.26
CA ASP A 85 -7.65 13.97 -9.89
C ASP A 85 -7.99 12.82 -10.84
N LEU A 86 -7.03 12.47 -11.70
CA LEU A 86 -7.20 11.35 -12.62
C LEU A 86 -7.32 10.03 -11.85
N THR A 87 -6.47 9.83 -10.85
CA THR A 87 -6.51 8.62 -10.00
C THR A 87 -7.85 8.48 -9.30
N ASN A 88 -8.36 9.52 -8.64
CA ASN A 88 -9.64 9.48 -7.95
C ASN A 88 -10.80 9.14 -8.90
N LYS A 89 -10.79 9.71 -10.11
CA LYS A 89 -11.77 9.39 -11.14
C LYS A 89 -11.71 7.90 -11.52
N LEU A 90 -10.52 7.41 -11.86
CA LEU A 90 -10.33 6.03 -12.31
C LEU A 90 -10.58 5.00 -11.20
N VAL A 91 -10.24 5.31 -9.94
CA VAL A 91 -10.59 4.45 -8.79
C VAL A 91 -12.10 4.33 -8.67
N LYS A 92 -12.85 5.44 -8.71
CA LYS A 92 -14.31 5.40 -8.66
C LYS A 92 -14.92 4.60 -9.81
N GLU A 93 -14.38 4.71 -11.01
CA GLU A 93 -14.80 3.92 -12.17
C GLU A 93 -14.50 2.43 -11.99
N ALA A 94 -13.30 2.07 -11.53
CA ALA A 94 -12.88 0.68 -11.31
C ALA A 94 -13.72 -0.03 -10.24
N PHE A 95 -14.16 0.71 -9.22
CA PHE A 95 -14.88 0.19 -8.06
C PHE A 95 -16.38 0.52 -8.07
N GLN A 96 -16.99 0.79 -9.22
CA GLN A 96 -18.45 0.98 -9.34
C GLN A 96 -19.25 -0.25 -8.86
N SER A 97 -18.70 -1.45 -9.06
CA SER A 97 -19.24 -2.70 -8.55
C SER A 97 -18.20 -3.37 -7.68
N ILE A 98 -18.31 -3.18 -6.37
CA ILE A 98 -17.34 -3.69 -5.40
C ILE A 98 -17.70 -5.14 -5.04
N PRO A 99 -16.83 -6.13 -5.25
CA PRO A 99 -17.01 -7.47 -4.74
C PRO A 99 -16.81 -7.48 -3.22
N LYS A 100 -17.18 -8.59 -2.57
CA LYS A 100 -17.03 -8.73 -1.12
C LYS A 100 -15.58 -8.47 -0.65
N VAL A 101 -14.60 -8.92 -1.42
CA VAL A 101 -13.17 -8.69 -1.19
C VAL A 101 -12.51 -8.26 -2.49
N SER A 102 -11.79 -7.15 -2.45
CA SER A 102 -10.98 -6.64 -3.57
C SER A 102 -9.50 -6.70 -3.21
N LEU A 103 -8.70 -7.38 -3.99
CA LEU A 103 -7.25 -7.42 -3.85
C LEU A 103 -6.62 -6.44 -4.84
N VAL A 104 -5.80 -5.54 -4.33
CA VAL A 104 -5.10 -4.53 -5.11
C VAL A 104 -3.62 -4.57 -4.76
N PRO A 105 -2.71 -4.80 -5.73
CA PRO A 105 -1.29 -4.65 -5.46
C PRO A 105 -1.00 -3.18 -5.12
N GLY A 106 -0.43 -2.93 -3.95
CA GLY A 106 0.02 -1.60 -3.54
C GLY A 106 1.33 -1.22 -4.21
N PHE A 107 1.85 -0.01 -3.91
CA PHE A 107 3.15 0.48 -4.36
C PHE A 107 3.26 0.78 -5.86
N ILE A 108 2.70 -0.05 -6.73
CA ILE A 108 2.82 0.05 -8.19
C ILE A 108 1.73 0.94 -8.80
N SER A 109 2.13 1.66 -9.85
CA SER A 109 1.31 2.62 -10.58
C SER A 109 1.73 2.67 -12.05
N SER A 110 1.17 3.57 -12.84
CA SER A 110 1.66 3.85 -14.19
C SER A 110 1.68 5.34 -14.51
N ASP A 111 2.61 5.74 -15.38
CA ASP A 111 2.63 7.09 -15.93
C ASP A 111 1.41 7.32 -16.81
N LYS A 112 0.70 8.45 -16.60
CA LYS A 112 -0.55 8.76 -17.31
C LYS A 112 -0.37 9.00 -18.81
N THR A 113 0.83 9.38 -19.22
CA THR A 113 1.14 9.79 -20.60
C THR A 113 1.74 8.63 -21.40
N THR A 114 2.74 7.97 -20.83
CA THR A 114 3.48 6.90 -21.51
C THR A 114 2.92 5.51 -21.25
N GLY A 115 2.15 5.33 -20.15
CA GLY A 115 1.67 4.03 -19.68
C GLY A 115 2.75 3.19 -19.01
N ASP A 116 3.97 3.71 -18.88
CA ASP A 116 5.08 3.01 -18.25
C ASP A 116 4.79 2.68 -16.79
N VAL A 117 5.27 1.53 -16.34
CA VAL A 117 5.18 1.17 -14.93
C VAL A 117 6.01 2.14 -14.10
N THR A 118 5.40 2.64 -13.06
CA THR A 118 6.02 3.51 -12.05
C THR A 118 5.69 2.98 -10.66
N ASN A 119 6.32 3.53 -9.63
CA ASN A 119 6.01 3.20 -8.25
C ASN A 119 5.83 4.46 -7.39
N LEU A 120 5.18 4.29 -6.25
CA LEU A 120 4.91 5.38 -5.30
C LEU A 120 6.02 5.59 -4.28
N GLY A 121 7.13 4.87 -4.42
CA GLY A 121 8.28 4.98 -3.53
C GLY A 121 8.06 4.35 -2.16
N ARG A 122 8.81 4.83 -1.17
CA ARG A 122 8.76 4.31 0.20
C ARG A 122 7.37 4.44 0.80
N GLY A 123 6.88 3.39 1.48
CA GLY A 123 5.52 3.35 2.03
C GLY A 123 4.43 3.33 0.96
N GLY A 124 4.78 2.99 -0.29
CA GLY A 124 3.87 3.06 -1.42
C GLY A 124 2.65 2.15 -1.30
N SER A 125 2.74 1.03 -0.57
CA SER A 125 1.59 0.14 -0.33
C SER A 125 0.57 0.80 0.58
N ASP A 126 0.99 1.37 1.71
CA ASP A 126 0.11 2.12 2.62
C ASP A 126 -0.47 3.35 1.92
N TYR A 127 0.35 4.03 1.12
CA TYR A 127 -0.10 5.19 0.34
C TYR A 127 -1.15 4.79 -0.71
N THR A 128 -0.99 3.66 -1.40
CA THR A 128 -2.01 3.13 -2.32
C THR A 128 -3.33 2.88 -1.59
N ALA A 129 -3.27 2.23 -0.42
CA ALA A 129 -4.44 1.97 0.39
C ALA A 129 -5.15 3.27 0.84
N ALA A 130 -4.39 4.28 1.25
CA ALA A 130 -4.92 5.58 1.63
C ALA A 130 -5.58 6.34 0.46
N ILE A 131 -4.97 6.28 -0.73
CA ILE A 131 -5.54 6.87 -1.96
C ILE A 131 -6.89 6.23 -2.28
N ILE A 132 -6.96 4.90 -2.27
CA ILE A 132 -8.18 4.15 -2.55
C ILE A 132 -9.25 4.44 -1.48
N ALA A 133 -8.87 4.40 -0.19
CA ALA A 133 -9.77 4.71 0.91
C ALA A 133 -10.37 6.11 0.77
N ALA A 134 -9.55 7.11 0.45
CA ALA A 134 -10.03 8.48 0.25
C ALA A 134 -10.92 8.62 -1.00
N ALA A 135 -10.57 7.96 -2.11
CA ALA A 135 -11.35 8.03 -3.34
C ALA A 135 -12.74 7.40 -3.21
N LEU A 136 -12.86 6.35 -2.39
CA LEU A 136 -14.09 5.59 -2.16
C LEU A 136 -14.85 6.01 -0.90
N ASP A 137 -14.41 7.05 -0.20
CA ASP A 137 -14.98 7.52 1.07
C ASP A 137 -15.14 6.35 2.08
N ALA A 138 -14.06 5.59 2.28
CA ALA A 138 -14.04 4.41 3.15
C ALA A 138 -14.38 4.74 4.60
N ALA A 139 -14.96 3.80 5.33
CA ALA A 139 -15.27 3.96 6.73
C ALA A 139 -14.01 4.03 7.62
N SER A 140 -12.95 3.31 7.24
CA SER A 140 -11.65 3.31 7.93
C SER A 140 -10.55 2.82 6.99
N LEU A 141 -9.30 3.13 7.33
CA LEU A 141 -8.09 2.56 6.73
C LEU A 141 -7.37 1.75 7.81
N GLU A 142 -7.27 0.44 7.64
CA GLU A 142 -6.47 -0.40 8.52
C GLU A 142 -5.10 -0.67 7.91
N ILE A 143 -4.04 -0.46 8.70
CA ILE A 143 -2.66 -0.79 8.34
C ILE A 143 -2.17 -1.89 9.27
N TRP A 144 -2.01 -3.07 8.71
CA TRP A 144 -1.50 -4.25 9.41
C TRP A 144 0.00 -4.37 9.19
N THR A 145 0.76 -4.32 10.28
CA THR A 145 2.23 -4.26 10.27
C THR A 145 2.82 -5.21 11.33
N ASP A 146 4.10 -5.10 11.61
CA ASP A 146 4.85 -5.94 12.57
C ASP A 146 5.03 -5.27 13.95
N VAL A 147 4.40 -4.11 14.17
CA VAL A 147 4.43 -3.37 15.45
C VAL A 147 3.03 -3.15 16.00
N ASP A 148 2.93 -3.02 17.34
CA ASP A 148 1.64 -2.85 18.04
C ASP A 148 0.98 -1.47 17.85
N GLY A 149 1.57 -0.61 17.03
CA GLY A 149 1.11 0.76 16.81
C GLY A 149 2.19 1.79 17.14
N PHE A 150 1.79 3.03 17.35
CA PHE A 150 2.67 4.06 17.87
C PHE A 150 2.92 3.82 19.35
N MET A 151 4.16 3.93 19.77
CA MET A 151 4.57 3.73 21.15
C MET A 151 5.15 5.02 21.74
N THR A 152 5.08 5.16 23.05
CA THR A 152 5.63 6.32 23.77
C THR A 152 7.14 6.46 23.61
N ALA A 153 7.84 5.35 23.35
CA ALA A 153 9.27 5.29 23.03
C ALA A 153 9.57 3.97 22.28
N ASP A 154 10.80 3.80 21.77
CA ASP A 154 11.24 2.52 21.22
C ASP A 154 11.34 1.46 22.34
N PRO A 155 10.52 0.39 22.32
CA PRO A 155 10.52 -0.63 23.39
C PRO A 155 11.84 -1.40 23.50
N ARG A 156 12.68 -1.37 22.46
CA ARG A 156 14.03 -1.96 22.49
C ARG A 156 15.00 -1.14 23.33
N VAL A 157 14.70 0.14 23.55
CA VAL A 157 15.52 1.06 24.34
C VAL A 157 14.88 1.30 25.70
N ILE A 158 13.55 1.49 25.74
CA ILE A 158 12.79 1.77 26.97
C ILE A 158 11.77 0.65 27.17
N SER A 159 12.06 -0.29 28.05
CA SER A 159 11.23 -1.48 28.30
C SER A 159 9.84 -1.17 28.89
N THR A 160 9.64 0.04 29.41
CA THR A 160 8.35 0.51 29.95
C THR A 160 7.51 1.25 28.91
N ALA A 161 7.98 1.32 27.66
CA ALA A 161 7.21 1.91 26.57
C ALA A 161 5.89 1.15 26.37
N TYR A 162 4.81 1.88 26.11
CA TYR A 162 3.49 1.32 25.86
C TYR A 162 2.85 1.92 24.60
N THR A 163 1.89 1.21 24.05
CA THR A 163 1.19 1.63 22.83
C THR A 163 0.27 2.82 23.11
N ILE A 164 0.36 3.84 22.28
CA ILE A 164 -0.51 5.01 22.29
C ILE A 164 -1.79 4.62 21.55
N THR A 165 -2.90 4.58 22.25
CA THR A 165 -4.17 4.09 21.71
C THR A 165 -4.84 5.05 20.72
N GLU A 166 -4.66 6.37 20.91
CA GLU A 166 -5.23 7.42 20.06
C GLU A 166 -4.22 8.51 19.75
N LEU A 167 -4.17 8.94 18.50
CA LEU A 167 -3.40 10.08 18.02
C LEU A 167 -4.24 10.93 17.07
N SER A 168 -4.01 12.25 17.08
CA SER A 168 -4.48 13.10 15.99
C SER A 168 -3.61 12.88 14.75
N TYR A 169 -4.13 13.25 13.55
CA TYR A 169 -3.34 13.20 12.32
C TYR A 169 -2.06 14.05 12.42
N VAL A 170 -2.13 15.19 13.12
CA VAL A 170 -0.97 16.08 13.33
C VAL A 170 0.08 15.38 14.19
N GLU A 171 -0.31 14.86 15.36
CA GLU A 171 0.60 14.12 16.25
C GLU A 171 1.25 12.94 15.54
N ALA A 172 0.47 12.14 14.81
CA ALA A 172 1.01 10.99 14.06
C ALA A 172 2.01 11.43 12.99
N THR A 173 1.72 12.52 12.27
CA THR A 173 2.62 13.07 11.24
C THR A 173 3.92 13.58 11.86
N GLU A 174 3.84 14.28 12.99
CA GLU A 174 5.02 14.78 13.69
C GLU A 174 5.88 13.64 14.23
N LEU A 175 5.28 12.65 14.90
CA LEU A 175 6.00 11.46 15.36
C LEU A 175 6.74 10.75 14.22
N CYS A 176 6.11 10.60 13.06
CA CYS A 176 6.74 10.02 11.89
C CYS A 176 7.91 10.88 11.36
N ASN A 177 7.76 12.21 11.35
CA ASN A 177 8.81 13.12 10.92
C ASN A 177 10.00 13.13 11.90
N PHE A 178 9.77 12.88 13.18
CA PHE A 178 10.81 12.77 14.21
C PHE A 178 11.35 11.36 14.40
N GLY A 179 10.99 10.41 13.53
CA GLY A 179 11.66 9.12 13.44
C GLY A 179 10.83 7.89 13.79
N ALA A 180 9.57 8.03 14.17
CA ALA A 180 8.67 6.89 14.33
C ALA A 180 8.43 6.25 12.95
N LYS A 181 8.85 4.98 12.79
CA LYS A 181 8.77 4.25 11.52
C LYS A 181 7.52 3.36 11.46
N VAL A 182 6.38 3.90 11.86
CA VAL A 182 5.12 3.15 11.92
C VAL A 182 4.33 3.33 10.63
N VAL A 183 4.15 4.57 10.18
CA VAL A 183 3.45 4.92 8.93
C VAL A 183 4.29 5.91 8.15
N TYR A 184 4.24 5.83 6.84
CA TYR A 184 4.87 6.83 5.99
C TYR A 184 4.01 8.10 5.95
N PRO A 185 4.52 9.31 6.30
CA PRO A 185 3.71 10.52 6.43
C PRO A 185 2.77 10.84 5.25
N PRO A 186 3.18 10.69 3.98
CA PRO A 186 2.29 10.91 2.84
C PRO A 186 1.03 10.05 2.83
N THR A 187 1.02 8.90 3.52
CA THR A 187 -0.16 8.03 3.67
C THR A 187 -1.29 8.72 4.43
N ILE A 188 -0.95 9.64 5.34
CA ILE A 188 -1.93 10.32 6.20
C ILE A 188 -2.74 11.37 5.40
N TYR A 189 -2.13 12.06 4.43
CA TYR A 189 -2.75 13.18 3.74
C TYR A 189 -4.08 12.85 3.03
N PRO A 190 -4.20 11.80 2.20
CA PRO A 190 -5.45 11.52 1.50
C PRO A 190 -6.63 11.32 2.44
N VAL A 191 -6.43 10.59 3.53
CA VAL A 191 -7.48 10.19 4.47
C VAL A 191 -7.79 11.27 5.51
N CYS A 192 -6.80 12.09 5.89
CA CYS A 192 -6.99 13.21 6.82
C CYS A 192 -8.03 14.21 6.28
N HIS A 193 -7.96 14.59 5.00
CA HIS A 193 -8.90 15.51 4.37
C HIS A 193 -10.33 14.97 4.27
N LYS A 194 -10.51 13.68 4.45
CA LYS A 194 -11.79 12.97 4.42
C LYS A 194 -12.28 12.56 5.81
N ASN A 195 -11.49 12.86 6.85
CA ASN A 195 -11.74 12.40 8.22
C ASN A 195 -11.86 10.88 8.35
N ILE A 196 -11.17 10.12 7.50
CA ILE A 196 -11.17 8.66 7.53
C ILE A 196 -10.15 8.20 8.58
N PRO A 197 -10.56 7.53 9.66
CA PRO A 197 -9.63 7.07 10.69
C PRO A 197 -8.66 6.05 10.13
N ILE A 198 -7.38 6.14 10.58
CA ILE A 198 -6.36 5.13 10.33
C ILE A 198 -6.22 4.28 11.59
N ILE A 199 -6.26 2.97 11.43
CA ILE A 199 -6.12 2.01 12.52
C ILE A 199 -4.86 1.19 12.26
N ILE A 200 -3.87 1.31 13.16
CA ILE A 200 -2.64 0.52 13.08
C ILE A 200 -2.80 -0.74 13.93
N LYS A 201 -2.55 -1.88 13.33
CA LYS A 201 -2.69 -3.20 13.95
C LYS A 201 -1.44 -4.05 13.74
N ASN A 202 -1.14 -4.90 14.71
CA ASN A 202 -0.04 -5.86 14.60
C ASN A 202 -0.55 -7.20 14.04
N THR A 203 0.00 -7.64 12.92
CA THR A 203 -0.33 -8.92 12.29
C THR A 203 -0.03 -10.11 13.20
N PHE A 204 1.00 -10.00 14.06
CA PHE A 204 1.39 -11.05 15.01
C PHE A 204 0.67 -10.96 16.37
N ASN A 205 -0.06 -9.84 16.62
CA ASN A 205 -0.87 -9.62 17.81
C ASN A 205 -2.22 -8.98 17.41
N PRO A 206 -3.08 -9.72 16.68
CA PRO A 206 -4.31 -9.17 16.10
C PRO A 206 -5.32 -8.68 17.14
N ASP A 207 -5.28 -9.24 18.34
CA ASP A 207 -6.15 -8.86 19.48
C ASP A 207 -5.62 -7.63 20.24
N GLY A 208 -4.40 -7.18 19.93
CA GLY A 208 -3.80 -5.97 20.50
C GLY A 208 -4.63 -4.73 20.19
N VAL A 209 -4.62 -3.75 21.11
CA VAL A 209 -5.42 -2.52 21.01
C VAL A 209 -5.07 -1.73 19.74
N GLY A 210 -3.78 -1.65 19.41
CA GLY A 210 -3.29 -0.86 18.29
C GLY A 210 -3.36 0.65 18.54
N THR A 211 -3.21 1.44 17.46
CA THR A 211 -3.33 2.90 17.50
C THR A 211 -4.40 3.36 16.52
N VAL A 212 -5.32 4.19 16.96
CA VAL A 212 -6.31 4.87 16.10
C VAL A 212 -5.86 6.31 15.86
N ILE A 213 -5.70 6.70 14.60
CA ILE A 213 -5.38 8.07 14.18
C ILE A 213 -6.64 8.71 13.61
N LYS A 214 -7.10 9.79 14.21
CA LYS A 214 -8.35 10.49 13.85
C LYS A 214 -8.23 11.99 14.11
N GLN A 215 -9.23 12.78 13.71
CA GLN A 215 -9.17 14.23 13.84
C GLN A 215 -9.24 14.67 15.29
N GLU A 216 -10.19 14.16 16.06
CA GLU A 216 -10.39 14.51 17.46
C GLU A 216 -10.01 13.33 18.36
N VAL A 217 -9.20 13.61 19.36
CA VAL A 217 -8.69 12.63 20.32
C VAL A 217 -9.44 12.78 21.63
N SER A 218 -9.90 11.66 22.17
CA SER A 218 -10.74 11.66 23.39
C SER A 218 -9.97 12.06 24.64
N ASN A 219 -8.64 11.86 24.67
CA ASN A 219 -7.79 12.21 25.80
C ASN A 219 -6.44 12.77 25.32
N PRO A 220 -6.26 14.10 25.25
CA PRO A 220 -5.07 14.73 24.72
C PRO A 220 -3.83 14.71 25.66
N GLN A 221 -3.86 13.97 26.77
CA GLN A 221 -2.77 14.02 27.75
C GLN A 221 -1.54 13.19 27.33
N SER A 222 -0.37 13.82 27.43
CA SER A 222 1.03 13.35 27.27
C SER A 222 1.22 11.95 26.68
N LYS A 223 1.41 11.87 25.38
CA LYS A 223 1.39 10.62 24.67
C LYS A 223 2.77 10.08 24.29
N ALA A 224 3.74 10.97 24.12
CA ALA A 224 5.11 10.62 23.78
C ALA A 224 6.11 11.50 24.50
N ILE A 225 7.25 10.95 24.83
CA ILE A 225 8.40 11.64 25.42
C ILE A 225 9.45 11.88 24.34
#